data_6338e6b06f730bb7df36a1ba4645a68e
#
_entry.id   6338e6b06f730bb7df36a1ba4645a68e
#
_cell.length_a   1.000
_cell.length_b   1.000
_cell.length_c   1.000
_cell.angle_alpha   90.00
_cell.angle_beta   90.00
_cell.angle_gamma   90.00
#
_symmetry.space_group_name_H-M   'P 1'
#
loop_
_entity.id
_entity.type
_entity.pdbx_description
1 polymer ?
#
loop_
_entity_poly.entity_id
_entity_poly.type
_entity_poly.pdbx_seq_one_letter_code
_entity_poly.pdbx_strand_id
1 'polypeptide(L)'
;MRLRSFIYHLIRLTGILAIVGVTLFPPVYAHTSGIHFNSDPVNNEPYKTTEFTVDGPGALKVFTISGNVDVIRHSEDGKVKIELYVDRGYAFWSNSKNLDNYRITMLQRGNEVVASVEEKSKDTGLFSDQMTFSFKIYVPEQMSTDLKTYGGHISLDGVTGNHMMKTSGGNIDIDEVKGKVAAYTAGGNISFDEVNGTMYAQTEGGNINVDEAHGELRLKLKGGDVFADEISGTMLVQSDGGDIYATFEDVAQGISLVTTAGDIEIDLPSRNGFDLTANANRIYLEDDSDSFSGSKNTKSLHGTLGKGGTPVSLQTQFGTVTINID
;
A
#
# COMPACT_ATOMS: atom_id res chain seq x y z
N MET A 1 -21.49 3.90 11.53
CA MET A 1 -21.56 4.11 10.12
C MET A 1 -20.94 2.93 9.35
N ARG A 2 -19.80 2.39 9.79
CA ARG A 2 -19.08 1.21 9.20
C ARG A 2 -19.92 -0.09 9.03
N LEU A 3 -20.93 -0.33 9.86
CA LEU A 3 -21.73 -1.56 9.82
C LEU A 3 -22.83 -1.56 8.73
N ARG A 4 -23.23 -0.42 8.20
CA ARG A 4 -24.30 -0.32 7.19
C ARG A 4 -23.78 -0.54 5.77
N SER A 5 -22.57 -0.10 5.43
CA SER A 5 -21.94 -0.35 4.14
C SER A 5 -21.68 -1.84 3.94
N PHE A 6 -21.14 -2.52 4.95
CA PHE A 6 -20.87 -3.95 4.92
C PHE A 6 -22.12 -4.83 4.67
N ILE A 7 -23.27 -4.44 5.23
CA ILE A 7 -24.53 -5.19 5.04
C ILE A 7 -25.10 -4.97 3.64
N TYR A 8 -24.90 -3.80 3.02
CA TYR A 8 -25.40 -3.51 1.68
C TYR A 8 -24.70 -4.32 0.60
N HIS A 9 -23.38 -4.45 0.67
CA HIS A 9 -22.60 -5.29 -0.25
C HIS A 9 -22.92 -6.79 -0.12
N LEU A 10 -23.16 -7.28 1.09
CA LEU A 10 -23.50 -8.69 1.31
C LEU A 10 -24.86 -9.07 0.74
N ILE A 11 -25.82 -8.13 0.67
CA ILE A 11 -27.17 -8.39 0.16
C ILE A 11 -27.21 -8.36 -1.38
N ARG A 12 -26.35 -7.55 -2.04
CA ARG A 12 -26.28 -7.52 -3.52
C ARG A 12 -25.58 -8.77 -4.11
N LEU A 13 -24.58 -9.33 -3.42
CA LEU A 13 -23.91 -10.57 -3.88
C LEU A 13 -24.81 -11.82 -3.91
N THR A 14 -25.92 -11.83 -3.18
CA THR A 14 -26.87 -12.97 -3.15
C THR A 14 -27.92 -12.97 -4.25
N GLY A 15 -28.03 -11.91 -5.04
CA GLY A 15 -29.03 -11.76 -6.12
C GLY A 15 -28.65 -12.41 -7.46
N ILE A 16 -27.41 -12.79 -7.69
CA ILE A 16 -26.93 -13.33 -8.99
C ILE A 16 -26.69 -14.86 -8.95
N LEU A 17 -27.04 -15.54 -7.88
CA LEU A 17 -26.80 -16.97 -7.74
C LEU A 17 -28.01 -17.83 -8.17
N ALA A 18 -28.39 -17.77 -9.42
CA ALA A 18 -29.26 -18.78 -10.05
C ALA A 18 -28.85 -18.97 -11.50
N ILE A 19 -27.93 -19.85 -11.74
CA ILE A 19 -27.65 -20.70 -12.89
C ILE A 19 -26.13 -20.82 -13.09
N VAL A 20 -25.56 -21.88 -12.57
CA VAL A 20 -24.54 -22.83 -12.99
C VAL A 20 -23.84 -23.37 -11.74
N GLY A 21 -23.94 -24.70 -11.57
CA GLY A 21 -23.35 -25.40 -10.43
C GLY A 21 -21.82 -25.42 -10.48
N VAL A 22 -21.23 -24.46 -9.82
CA VAL A 22 -19.84 -24.47 -9.39
C VAL A 22 -19.85 -24.14 -7.91
N THR A 23 -19.28 -25.02 -7.10
CA THR A 23 -19.11 -24.81 -5.67
C THR A 23 -18.19 -23.60 -5.45
N LEU A 24 -18.76 -22.41 -5.32
CA LEU A 24 -18.06 -21.20 -4.90
C LEU A 24 -17.93 -21.23 -3.39
N PHE A 25 -16.74 -21.44 -2.90
CA PHE A 25 -16.39 -21.00 -1.56
C PHE A 25 -16.45 -19.47 -1.56
N PRO A 26 -17.21 -18.84 -0.65
CA PRO A 26 -17.19 -17.38 -0.56
C PRO A 26 -15.76 -16.95 -0.18
N PRO A 27 -15.21 -15.90 -0.80
CA PRO A 27 -13.98 -15.32 -0.29
C PRO A 27 -14.25 -14.86 1.14
N VAL A 28 -13.50 -15.42 2.08
CA VAL A 28 -13.48 -14.93 3.45
C VAL A 28 -12.69 -13.62 3.41
N TYR A 29 -13.39 -12.51 3.25
CA TYR A 29 -12.79 -11.21 3.52
C TYR A 29 -12.54 -11.14 5.04
N ALA A 30 -11.35 -11.52 5.45
CA ALA A 30 -10.88 -11.18 6.76
C ALA A 30 -10.69 -9.65 6.77
N HIS A 31 -11.54 -8.94 7.49
CA HIS A 31 -11.21 -7.63 8.00
C HIS A 31 -9.93 -7.80 8.81
N THR A 32 -8.82 -7.54 8.21
CA THR A 32 -7.59 -7.31 8.94
C THR A 32 -7.56 -5.86 9.37
N SER A 33 -8.38 -5.54 10.40
CA SER A 33 -8.05 -4.41 11.27
C SER A 33 -6.56 -4.55 11.58
N GLY A 34 -5.77 -3.56 11.14
CA GLY A 34 -4.32 -3.46 11.29
C GLY A 34 -3.65 -4.74 11.79
N ILE A 35 -3.20 -5.60 10.91
CA ILE A 35 -2.28 -6.65 11.32
C ILE A 35 -0.98 -5.94 11.66
N HIS A 36 -0.88 -5.44 12.89
CA HIS A 36 0.42 -5.28 13.49
C HIS A 36 1.05 -6.67 13.43
N PHE A 37 1.94 -6.89 12.48
CA PHE A 37 2.82 -8.03 12.55
C PHE A 37 3.68 -7.83 13.79
N ASN A 38 3.19 -8.32 14.91
CA ASN A 38 4.01 -8.59 16.08
C ASN A 38 4.99 -9.69 15.66
N SER A 39 5.99 -9.33 14.89
CA SER A 39 7.25 -10.05 14.89
C SER A 39 7.96 -9.63 16.17
N ASP A 40 7.44 -10.09 17.31
CA ASP A 40 8.16 -9.94 18.57
C ASP A 40 9.55 -10.56 18.36
N PRO A 41 10.62 -9.77 18.43
CA PRO A 41 11.95 -10.32 18.38
C PRO A 41 12.05 -11.30 19.54
N VAL A 42 12.66 -12.44 19.31
CA VAL A 42 12.91 -13.53 20.30
C VAL A 42 13.61 -12.99 21.57
N ASN A 43 14.13 -11.78 21.52
CA ASN A 43 14.64 -10.98 22.62
C ASN A 43 13.80 -9.69 22.75
N ASN A 44 12.99 -9.55 23.77
CA ASN A 44 12.15 -8.40 24.07
C ASN A 44 12.93 -7.12 24.40
N GLU A 45 14.26 -7.13 24.45
CA GLU A 45 15.10 -5.99 24.77
C GLU A 45 15.89 -5.52 23.53
N PRO A 46 15.89 -4.21 23.23
CA PRO A 46 16.69 -3.66 22.13
C PRO A 46 18.19 -3.87 22.41
N TYR A 47 18.92 -4.29 21.40
CA TYR A 47 20.39 -4.36 21.45
C TYR A 47 21.00 -3.00 21.72
N LYS A 48 20.43 -1.93 21.16
CA LYS A 48 20.86 -0.56 21.34
C LYS A 48 19.69 0.40 21.21
N THR A 49 19.62 1.36 22.15
CA THR A 49 18.69 2.49 22.10
C THR A 49 19.48 3.78 21.99
N THR A 50 19.02 4.72 21.15
CA THR A 50 19.61 6.06 20.99
C THR A 50 18.50 7.08 20.84
N GLU A 51 18.63 8.22 21.49
CA GLU A 51 17.67 9.32 21.42
C GLU A 51 18.33 10.56 20.81
N PHE A 52 17.57 11.28 20.00
CA PHE A 52 17.94 12.54 19.36
C PHE A 52 16.81 13.56 19.56
N THR A 53 17.11 14.83 19.32
CA THR A 53 16.09 15.89 19.35
C THR A 53 16.16 16.69 18.06
N VAL A 54 15.02 16.90 17.41
CA VAL A 54 14.87 17.72 16.20
C VAL A 54 14.01 18.94 16.52
N ASP A 55 14.40 20.09 16.00
CA ASP A 55 13.69 21.35 16.19
C ASP A 55 12.84 21.65 14.94
N GLY A 56 11.51 21.34 15.00
CA GLY A 56 10.59 21.48 13.87
C GLY A 56 10.67 20.31 12.90
N PRO A 57 10.31 20.50 11.60
CA PRO A 57 10.27 19.42 10.63
C PRO A 57 11.61 18.71 10.48
N GLY A 58 11.62 17.41 10.71
CA GLY A 58 12.81 16.57 10.65
C GLY A 58 12.87 15.67 9.42
N ALA A 59 14.00 14.99 9.27
CA ALA A 59 14.20 13.94 8.28
C ALA A 59 14.83 12.70 8.93
N LEU A 60 14.26 11.55 8.65
CA LEU A 60 14.75 10.25 9.10
C LEU A 60 15.19 9.41 7.90
N LYS A 61 16.43 8.93 7.93
CA LYS A 61 16.94 7.97 6.96
C LYS A 61 17.29 6.66 7.63
N VAL A 62 16.68 5.58 7.16
CA VAL A 62 16.93 4.23 7.70
C VAL A 62 17.36 3.29 6.58
N PHE A 63 18.41 2.55 6.84
CA PHE A 63 18.85 1.48 5.97
C PHE A 63 19.23 0.24 6.77
N THR A 64 18.67 -0.90 6.41
CA THR A 64 19.10 -2.20 6.93
C THR A 64 19.25 -3.24 5.82
N ILE A 65 20.22 -4.13 5.96
CA ILE A 65 20.45 -5.23 5.03
C ILE A 65 19.40 -6.33 5.16
N SER A 66 18.81 -6.49 6.34
CA SER A 66 17.72 -7.41 6.62
C SER A 66 17.01 -7.02 7.90
N GLY A 67 15.75 -7.38 8.04
CA GLY A 67 14.92 -7.02 9.18
C GLY A 67 13.95 -5.88 8.89
N ASN A 68 13.04 -5.68 9.81
CA ASN A 68 11.94 -4.75 9.67
C ASN A 68 12.35 -3.31 10.03
N VAL A 69 11.61 -2.36 9.50
CA VAL A 69 11.74 -0.94 9.83
C VAL A 69 10.36 -0.42 10.19
N ASP A 70 10.12 -0.20 11.49
CA ASP A 70 8.87 0.32 12.01
C ASP A 70 9.07 1.75 12.48
N VAL A 71 8.34 2.70 11.91
CA VAL A 71 8.37 4.13 12.25
C VAL A 71 7.00 4.55 12.72
N ILE A 72 6.91 5.01 13.98
CA ILE A 72 5.65 5.31 14.67
C ILE A 72 5.69 6.72 15.21
N ARG A 73 4.65 7.49 14.99
CA ARG A 73 4.45 8.76 15.68
C ARG A 73 4.27 8.51 17.18
N HIS A 74 5.09 9.15 18.00
CA HIS A 74 5.00 8.98 19.46
C HIS A 74 5.10 10.28 20.24
N SER A 75 5.84 11.25 19.74
CA SER A 75 6.30 12.37 20.60
C SER A 75 5.83 13.70 20.08
N GLU A 76 5.32 14.52 20.99
CA GLU A 76 5.05 15.95 20.78
C GLU A 76 6.30 16.81 20.97
N ASP A 77 7.38 16.26 21.55
CA ASP A 77 8.54 17.00 22.07
C ASP A 77 9.73 17.07 21.08
N GLY A 78 9.54 16.76 19.80
CA GLY A 78 10.64 16.74 18.82
C GLY A 78 11.66 15.62 19.06
N LYS A 79 11.38 14.64 19.90
CA LYS A 79 12.27 13.52 20.18
C LYS A 79 12.18 12.43 19.12
N VAL A 80 13.34 11.92 18.73
CA VAL A 80 13.48 10.73 17.89
C VAL A 80 14.19 9.67 18.72
N LYS A 81 13.46 8.56 19.02
CA LYS A 81 14.02 7.40 19.73
C LYS A 81 14.19 6.24 18.77
N ILE A 82 15.39 5.72 18.66
CA ILE A 82 15.73 4.58 17.80
C ILE A 82 16.08 3.38 18.68
N GLU A 83 15.38 2.28 18.45
CA GLU A 83 15.65 0.99 19.05
C GLU A 83 16.09 0.01 17.94
N LEU A 84 17.29 -0.55 18.10
CA LEU A 84 17.81 -1.60 17.22
C LEU A 84 17.66 -2.95 17.88
N TYR A 85 17.04 -3.87 17.20
CA TYR A 85 16.92 -5.27 17.57
C TYR A 85 17.81 -6.12 16.68
N VAL A 86 18.52 -7.05 17.27
CA VAL A 86 19.45 -7.95 16.55
C VAL A 86 19.06 -9.39 16.81
N ASP A 87 18.54 -10.05 15.78
CA ASP A 87 18.29 -11.49 15.84
C ASP A 87 19.45 -12.25 15.18
N ARG A 88 20.03 -13.16 15.93
CA ARG A 88 21.17 -13.98 15.48
C ARG A 88 20.74 -15.29 14.83
N GLY A 89 19.41 -15.57 14.75
CA GLY A 89 18.86 -16.83 14.24
C GLY A 89 19.35 -18.07 15.00
N TYR A 90 18.75 -19.19 14.72
CA TYR A 90 19.16 -20.49 15.31
C TYR A 90 20.24 -21.13 14.47
N ALA A 91 21.52 -20.98 14.85
CA ALA A 91 22.59 -21.77 14.26
C ALA A 91 23.18 -22.71 15.31
N PHE A 92 22.88 -23.98 15.20
CA PHE A 92 23.40 -25.04 16.10
C PHE A 92 24.91 -25.27 15.98
N TRP A 93 25.57 -24.74 14.91
CA TRP A 93 26.94 -25.12 14.56
C TRP A 93 27.91 -23.95 14.34
N SER A 94 27.50 -22.71 14.50
CA SER A 94 28.38 -21.55 14.24
C SER A 94 28.63 -20.74 15.52
N ASN A 95 29.85 -20.80 15.99
CA ASN A 95 30.37 -20.03 17.14
C ASN A 95 30.73 -18.57 16.78
N SER A 96 30.46 -18.09 15.56
CA SER A 96 31.03 -16.83 15.06
C SER A 96 30.04 -15.88 14.44
N LYS A 97 28.87 -15.68 15.05
CA LYS A 97 28.01 -14.55 14.69
C LYS A 97 28.60 -13.28 15.28
N ASN A 98 29.54 -12.68 14.55
CA ASN A 98 30.30 -11.53 15.02
C ASN A 98 29.70 -10.25 14.47
N LEU A 99 29.15 -9.42 15.35
CA LEU A 99 28.69 -8.05 15.03
C LEU A 99 29.80 -7.16 14.45
N ASP A 100 31.08 -7.54 14.64
CA ASP A 100 32.22 -6.82 14.07
C ASP A 100 32.22 -6.79 12.54
N ASN A 101 31.51 -7.70 11.88
CA ASN A 101 31.34 -7.70 10.43
C ASN A 101 30.36 -6.62 9.94
N TYR A 102 29.63 -6.00 10.84
CA TYR A 102 28.63 -4.99 10.50
C TYR A 102 29.04 -3.62 11.00
N ARG A 103 28.66 -2.59 10.24
CA ARG A 103 28.75 -1.18 10.64
C ARG A 103 27.37 -0.71 11.04
N ILE A 104 27.16 -0.48 12.34
CA ILE A 104 25.95 0.06 12.89
C ILE A 104 26.15 1.55 13.11
N THR A 105 25.34 2.39 12.46
CA THR A 105 25.41 3.86 12.53
C THR A 105 24.09 4.39 13.06
N MET A 106 24.14 5.23 14.08
CA MET A 106 23.03 6.06 14.55
C MET A 106 23.61 7.43 14.86
N LEU A 107 23.23 8.45 14.09
CA LEU A 107 23.76 9.80 14.22
C LEU A 107 22.74 10.86 13.81
N GLN A 108 22.95 12.07 14.27
CA GLN A 108 22.18 13.24 13.89
C GLN A 108 23.05 14.30 13.25
N ARG A 109 22.54 14.98 12.23
CA ARG A 109 23.13 16.14 11.57
C ARG A 109 22.06 17.22 11.38
N GLY A 110 22.04 18.23 12.25
CA GLY A 110 20.92 19.17 12.30
C GLY A 110 19.60 18.44 12.57
N ASN A 111 18.59 18.63 11.74
CA ASN A 111 17.31 17.95 11.86
C ASN A 111 17.23 16.63 11.06
N GLU A 112 18.34 16.14 10.50
CA GLU A 112 18.42 14.83 9.87
C GLU A 112 18.98 13.80 10.86
N VAL A 113 18.20 12.72 11.08
CA VAL A 113 18.58 11.55 11.86
C VAL A 113 18.81 10.37 10.92
N VAL A 114 19.92 9.66 11.12
CA VAL A 114 20.32 8.51 10.28
C VAL A 114 20.51 7.28 11.16
N ALA A 115 19.86 6.17 10.78
CA ALA A 115 20.08 4.85 11.35
C ALA A 115 20.43 3.86 10.23
N SER A 116 21.58 3.19 10.31
CA SER A 116 21.93 2.21 9.29
C SER A 116 22.70 1.02 9.84
N VAL A 117 22.51 -0.13 9.16
CA VAL A 117 23.31 -1.33 9.31
C VAL A 117 23.81 -1.76 7.93
N GLU A 118 25.11 -1.84 7.79
CA GLU A 118 25.81 -2.20 6.56
C GLU A 118 26.84 -3.31 6.82
N GLU A 119 27.04 -4.23 5.88
CA GLU A 119 28.16 -5.16 5.93
C GLU A 119 29.48 -4.44 5.60
N LYS A 120 30.55 -4.72 6.36
CA LYS A 120 31.88 -4.14 6.14
C LYS A 120 32.63 -4.79 4.97
N SER A 121 32.34 -6.03 4.66
CA SER A 121 33.00 -6.78 3.59
C SER A 121 31.98 -7.58 2.79
N LYS A 122 32.12 -7.59 1.46
CA LYS A 122 31.31 -8.41 0.56
C LYS A 122 31.83 -9.85 0.42
N ASP A 123 32.79 -10.24 1.21
CA ASP A 123 33.41 -11.58 1.15
C ASP A 123 32.55 -12.60 1.88
N THR A 124 31.33 -12.77 1.38
CA THR A 124 30.37 -13.73 1.90
C THR A 124 30.52 -15.04 1.16
N GLY A 125 31.10 -16.04 1.83
CA GLY A 125 30.98 -17.44 1.41
C GLY A 125 29.50 -17.80 1.23
N LEU A 126 29.21 -18.78 0.39
CA LEU A 126 27.85 -19.27 0.04
C LEU A 126 26.94 -19.65 1.22
N PHE A 127 27.39 -19.50 2.46
CA PHE A 127 26.70 -19.80 3.72
C PHE A 127 26.96 -18.72 4.78
N SER A 128 26.83 -17.44 4.45
CA SER A 128 26.91 -16.41 5.49
C SER A 128 25.73 -16.52 6.45
N ASP A 129 26.04 -16.68 7.73
CA ASP A 129 25.05 -16.62 8.83
C ASP A 129 24.38 -15.24 8.82
N GLN A 130 23.20 -15.15 8.25
CA GLN A 130 22.48 -13.88 8.17
C GLN A 130 21.94 -13.51 9.53
N MET A 131 22.44 -12.41 10.07
CA MET A 131 21.85 -11.74 11.21
C MET A 131 20.74 -10.81 10.69
N THR A 132 19.66 -10.72 11.46
CA THR A 132 18.56 -9.80 11.16
C THR A 132 18.66 -8.56 12.05
N PHE A 133 18.53 -7.38 11.45
CA PHE A 133 18.63 -6.09 12.13
C PHE A 133 17.35 -5.30 11.91
N SER A 134 16.49 -5.27 12.92
CA SER A 134 15.22 -4.53 12.86
C SER A 134 15.31 -3.22 13.63
N PHE A 135 14.72 -2.19 13.06
CA PHE A 135 14.60 -0.89 13.71
C PHE A 135 13.15 -0.62 14.10
N LYS A 136 12.95 -0.18 15.36
CA LYS A 136 11.71 0.42 15.82
C LYS A 136 12.01 1.86 16.22
N ILE A 137 11.36 2.81 15.55
CA ILE A 137 11.72 4.22 15.65
C ILE A 137 10.48 5.04 15.96
N TYR A 138 10.59 5.81 17.01
CA TYR A 138 9.54 6.74 17.46
C TYR A 138 9.93 8.16 17.04
N VAL A 139 9.02 8.86 16.39
CA VAL A 139 9.28 10.16 15.78
C VAL A 139 8.20 11.20 16.11
N PRO A 140 8.48 12.49 15.99
CA PRO A 140 7.44 13.51 16.00
C PRO A 140 6.60 13.46 14.71
N GLU A 141 5.40 14.03 14.73
CA GLU A 141 4.47 14.04 13.60
C GLU A 141 5.09 14.63 12.32
N GLN A 142 5.83 15.75 12.42
CA GLN A 142 6.43 16.43 11.28
C GLN A 142 7.80 15.81 10.93
N MET A 143 7.78 14.69 10.23
CA MET A 143 8.98 13.91 9.90
C MET A 143 8.92 13.35 8.48
N SER A 144 9.81 13.79 7.60
CA SER A 144 10.02 13.13 6.30
C SER A 144 10.89 11.89 6.45
N THR A 145 10.64 10.82 5.67
CA THR A 145 11.34 9.53 5.85
C THR A 145 11.90 8.97 4.54
N ASP A 146 13.08 8.36 4.60
CA ASP A 146 13.67 7.51 3.55
C ASP A 146 14.05 6.17 4.19
N LEU A 147 13.17 5.17 4.03
CA LEU A 147 13.24 3.86 4.69
C LEU A 147 13.58 2.77 3.70
N LYS A 148 14.64 2.01 3.96
CA LYS A 148 15.10 0.95 3.07
C LYS A 148 15.49 -0.30 3.83
N THR A 149 15.00 -1.45 3.35
CA THR A 149 15.48 -2.78 3.74
C THR A 149 15.57 -3.69 2.52
N TYR A 150 16.39 -4.73 2.55
CA TYR A 150 16.38 -5.70 1.46
C TYR A 150 15.36 -6.81 1.65
N GLY A 151 15.08 -7.24 2.87
CA GLY A 151 14.24 -8.43 3.09
C GLY A 151 13.09 -8.28 4.07
N GLY A 152 13.04 -7.19 4.84
CA GLY A 152 12.04 -6.99 5.88
C GLY A 152 10.84 -6.18 5.45
N HIS A 153 9.86 -6.12 6.34
CA HIS A 153 8.71 -5.24 6.21
C HIS A 153 9.07 -3.80 6.59
N ILE A 154 8.32 -2.85 6.04
CA ILE A 154 8.40 -1.44 6.42
C ILE A 154 7.02 -1.00 6.87
N SER A 155 6.92 -0.40 8.06
CA SER A 155 5.71 0.21 8.57
C SER A 155 5.94 1.68 8.88
N LEU A 156 4.98 2.53 8.49
CA LEU A 156 5.01 3.97 8.73
C LEU A 156 3.65 4.44 9.23
N ASP A 157 3.61 4.99 10.44
CA ASP A 157 2.37 5.32 11.12
C ASP A 157 2.38 6.76 11.68
N GLY A 158 1.31 7.50 11.39
CA GLY A 158 0.92 8.75 12.03
C GLY A 158 1.75 9.99 11.66
N VAL A 159 2.50 10.00 10.57
CA VAL A 159 3.46 11.07 10.25
C VAL A 159 3.04 11.94 9.07
N THR A 160 3.57 13.16 9.06
CA THR A 160 3.34 14.14 8.00
C THR A 160 4.66 14.56 7.34
N GLY A 161 4.75 14.45 6.01
CA GLY A 161 5.98 14.82 5.28
C GLY A 161 6.08 14.25 3.87
N ASN A 162 7.33 14.04 3.45
CA ASN A 162 7.65 13.31 2.23
C ASN A 162 8.28 11.97 2.59
N HIS A 163 7.69 10.89 2.14
CA HIS A 163 8.05 9.54 2.55
C HIS A 163 8.44 8.69 1.36
N MET A 164 9.60 8.05 1.44
CA MET A 164 10.05 7.06 0.48
C MET A 164 10.36 5.75 1.20
N MET A 165 9.74 4.66 0.76
CA MET A 165 9.92 3.33 1.32
C MET A 165 10.31 2.35 0.23
N LYS A 166 11.30 1.51 0.51
CA LYS A 166 11.76 0.51 -0.45
C LYS A 166 12.20 -0.77 0.25
N THR A 167 11.56 -1.87 -0.13
CA THR A 167 11.99 -3.23 0.23
C THR A 167 12.08 -4.11 -1.02
N SER A 168 12.77 -5.26 -0.96
CA SER A 168 12.78 -6.21 -2.08
C SER A 168 11.80 -7.36 -1.87
N GLY A 169 11.56 -7.78 -0.63
CA GLY A 169 10.73 -8.96 -0.36
C GLY A 169 9.60 -8.77 0.63
N GLY A 170 9.66 -7.73 1.46
CA GLY A 170 8.68 -7.48 2.52
C GLY A 170 7.47 -6.67 2.06
N ASN A 171 6.47 -6.60 2.91
CA ASN A 171 5.34 -5.71 2.74
C ASN A 171 5.69 -4.27 3.16
N ILE A 172 4.90 -3.33 2.68
CA ILE A 172 4.95 -1.93 3.10
C ILE A 172 3.56 -1.54 3.59
N ASP A 173 3.47 -1.14 4.85
CA ASP A 173 2.23 -0.76 5.50
C ASP A 173 2.31 0.73 5.89
N ILE A 174 1.34 1.54 5.44
CA ILE A 174 1.29 2.99 5.62
C ILE A 174 -0.07 3.34 6.23
N ASP A 175 -0.05 3.96 7.43
CA ASP A 175 -1.24 4.23 8.21
C ASP A 175 -1.22 5.68 8.75
N GLU A 176 -2.37 6.38 8.71
CA GLU A 176 -2.56 7.76 9.17
C GLU A 176 -1.52 8.78 8.62
N VAL A 177 -1.06 8.62 7.39
CA VAL A 177 0.02 9.42 6.81
C VAL A 177 -0.49 10.58 5.95
N LYS A 178 0.15 11.76 6.10
CA LYS A 178 -0.17 12.95 5.30
C LYS A 178 1.02 13.44 4.50
N GLY A 179 0.78 13.77 3.22
CA GLY A 179 1.80 14.37 2.36
C GLY A 179 2.11 13.57 1.11
N LYS A 180 3.41 13.36 0.80
CA LYS A 180 3.81 12.60 -0.39
C LYS A 180 4.39 11.26 0.03
N VAL A 181 3.85 10.20 -0.52
CA VAL A 181 4.27 8.84 -0.23
C VAL A 181 4.69 8.13 -1.51
N ALA A 182 5.87 7.50 -1.49
CA ALA A 182 6.35 6.64 -2.55
C ALA A 182 6.81 5.29 -1.97
N ALA A 183 6.10 4.22 -2.29
CA ALA A 183 6.31 2.87 -1.79
C ALA A 183 6.69 1.90 -2.91
N TYR A 184 7.77 1.15 -2.72
CA TYR A 184 8.31 0.21 -3.71
C TYR A 184 8.65 -1.12 -3.07
N THR A 185 8.08 -2.20 -3.57
CA THR A 185 8.49 -3.57 -3.23
C THR A 185 8.59 -4.43 -4.49
N ALA A 186 9.39 -5.50 -4.46
CA ALA A 186 9.41 -6.43 -5.57
C ALA A 186 8.45 -7.62 -5.35
N GLY A 187 8.34 -8.12 -4.13
CA GLY A 187 7.56 -9.33 -3.86
C GLY A 187 6.41 -9.18 -2.87
N GLY A 188 6.38 -8.11 -2.08
CA GLY A 188 5.41 -7.91 -1.02
C GLY A 188 4.17 -7.13 -1.45
N ASN A 189 3.21 -7.06 -0.55
CA ASN A 189 2.04 -6.21 -0.68
C ASN A 189 2.36 -4.77 -0.22
N ILE A 190 1.57 -3.81 -0.72
CA ILE A 190 1.57 -2.43 -0.24
C ILE A 190 0.17 -2.10 0.27
N SER A 191 0.08 -1.59 1.48
CA SER A 191 -1.17 -1.17 2.10
C SER A 191 -1.12 0.30 2.46
N PHE A 192 -2.18 1.02 2.13
CA PHE A 192 -2.46 2.38 2.59
C PHE A 192 -3.75 2.36 3.39
N ASP A 193 -3.77 2.98 4.55
CA ASP A 193 -4.92 3.16 5.40
C ASP A 193 -4.95 4.61 5.93
N GLU A 194 -6.06 5.31 5.81
CA GLU A 194 -6.25 6.71 6.22
C GLU A 194 -5.15 7.67 5.69
N VAL A 195 -4.83 7.59 4.39
CA VAL A 195 -3.74 8.39 3.79
C VAL A 195 -4.28 9.61 3.03
N ASN A 196 -3.64 10.77 3.25
CA ASN A 196 -4.04 12.02 2.60
C ASN A 196 -2.85 12.68 1.86
N GLY A 197 -2.99 12.85 0.54
CA GLY A 197 -1.99 13.54 -0.29
C GLY A 197 -1.73 12.93 -1.65
N THR A 198 -0.45 12.77 -1.98
CA THR A 198 -0.05 12.12 -3.25
C THR A 198 0.62 10.80 -2.95
N MET A 199 0.03 9.73 -3.41
CA MET A 199 0.49 8.36 -3.18
C MET A 199 0.97 7.72 -4.48
N TYR A 200 2.17 7.18 -4.44
CA TYR A 200 2.71 6.32 -5.48
C TYR A 200 3.06 4.97 -4.90
N ALA A 201 2.55 3.90 -5.49
CA ALA A 201 2.92 2.53 -5.11
C ALA A 201 3.33 1.71 -6.32
N GLN A 202 4.37 0.90 -6.15
CA GLN A 202 4.79 -0.05 -7.17
C GLN A 202 5.20 -1.38 -6.54
N THR A 203 4.57 -2.46 -7.02
CA THR A 203 4.98 -3.84 -6.70
C THR A 203 5.14 -4.66 -7.98
N GLU A 204 5.97 -5.71 -7.94
CA GLU A 204 6.09 -6.63 -9.07
C GLU A 204 5.23 -7.89 -8.90
N GLY A 205 5.01 -8.33 -7.65
CA GLY A 205 4.32 -9.61 -7.41
C GLY A 205 3.24 -9.63 -6.34
N GLY A 206 3.09 -8.55 -5.56
CA GLY A 206 2.10 -8.47 -4.50
C GLY A 206 0.86 -7.66 -4.87
N ASN A 207 -0.10 -7.62 -3.97
CA ASN A 207 -1.30 -6.80 -4.09
C ASN A 207 -1.07 -5.37 -3.57
N ILE A 208 -1.89 -4.44 -4.03
CA ILE A 208 -2.00 -3.10 -3.44
C ILE A 208 -3.40 -2.94 -2.86
N ASN A 209 -3.44 -2.68 -1.55
CA ASN A 209 -4.66 -2.40 -0.82
C ASN A 209 -4.68 -0.92 -0.43
N VAL A 210 -5.80 -0.27 -0.63
CA VAL A 210 -6.00 1.14 -0.26
C VAL A 210 -7.35 1.25 0.44
N ASP A 211 -7.36 1.83 1.61
CA ASP A 211 -8.56 2.11 2.39
C ASP A 211 -8.55 3.56 2.88
N GLU A 212 -9.66 4.26 2.77
CA GLU A 212 -9.84 5.66 3.19
C GLU A 212 -8.73 6.60 2.64
N ALA A 213 -8.55 6.67 1.32
CA ALA A 213 -7.52 7.53 0.74
C ALA A 213 -8.09 8.82 0.12
N HIS A 214 -7.43 9.94 0.45
CA HIS A 214 -7.78 11.26 -0.08
C HIS A 214 -6.65 11.88 -0.89
N GLY A 215 -6.88 12.22 -2.18
CA GLY A 215 -5.92 12.90 -3.02
C GLY A 215 -5.60 12.20 -4.33
N GLU A 216 -4.31 12.10 -4.68
CA GLU A 216 -3.89 11.49 -5.94
C GLU A 216 -3.22 10.14 -5.71
N LEU A 217 -3.79 9.08 -6.30
CA LEU A 217 -3.25 7.71 -6.27
C LEU A 217 -2.68 7.34 -7.64
N ARG A 218 -1.43 6.86 -7.65
CA ARG A 218 -0.77 6.27 -8.82
C ARG A 218 -0.22 4.90 -8.46
N LEU A 219 -0.87 3.85 -8.96
CA LEU A 219 -0.55 2.46 -8.61
C LEU A 219 -0.02 1.73 -9.84
N LYS A 220 1.08 0.99 -9.66
CA LYS A 220 1.71 0.22 -10.73
C LYS A 220 2.05 -1.19 -10.28
N LEU A 221 1.53 -2.19 -11.01
CA LEU A 221 1.72 -3.61 -10.72
C LEU A 221 2.18 -4.36 -11.97
N LYS A 222 2.99 -5.42 -11.80
CA LYS A 222 3.19 -6.42 -12.86
C LYS A 222 2.25 -7.60 -12.69
N GLY A 223 1.96 -7.97 -11.44
CA GLY A 223 0.99 -8.99 -11.07
C GLY A 223 0.41 -8.68 -9.70
N GLY A 224 -0.65 -9.40 -9.32
CA GLY A 224 -1.42 -9.12 -8.13
C GLY A 224 -2.57 -8.15 -8.37
N ASP A 225 -3.45 -8.06 -7.41
CA ASP A 225 -4.70 -7.32 -7.51
C ASP A 225 -4.62 -5.96 -6.83
N VAL A 226 -5.50 -5.06 -7.24
CA VAL A 226 -5.74 -3.77 -6.58
C VAL A 226 -7.10 -3.80 -5.92
N PHE A 227 -7.12 -3.52 -4.62
CA PHE A 227 -8.34 -3.30 -3.84
C PHE A 227 -8.28 -1.89 -3.28
N ALA A 228 -9.18 -1.03 -3.74
CA ALA A 228 -9.23 0.37 -3.32
C ALA A 228 -10.64 0.71 -2.87
N ASP A 229 -10.81 1.02 -1.59
CA ASP A 229 -12.10 1.32 -0.97
C ASP A 229 -12.12 2.73 -0.40
N GLU A 230 -13.30 3.37 -0.41
CA GLU A 230 -13.53 4.71 0.12
C GLU A 230 -12.57 5.79 -0.45
N ILE A 231 -12.38 5.80 -1.79
CA ILE A 231 -11.45 6.72 -2.43
C ILE A 231 -12.10 8.07 -2.71
N SER A 232 -11.46 9.13 -2.23
CA SER A 232 -11.82 10.52 -2.53
C SER A 232 -10.67 11.22 -3.26
N GLY A 233 -10.75 11.29 -4.63
CA GLY A 233 -9.66 11.91 -5.37
C GLY A 233 -9.52 11.48 -6.82
N THR A 234 -8.28 11.34 -7.24
CA THR A 234 -7.86 10.93 -8.58
C THR A 234 -7.11 9.60 -8.50
N MET A 235 -7.46 8.64 -9.36
CA MET A 235 -6.82 7.33 -9.33
C MET A 235 -6.32 6.91 -10.71
N LEU A 236 -5.05 6.54 -10.79
CA LEU A 236 -4.41 5.99 -11.98
C LEU A 236 -3.78 4.63 -11.63
N VAL A 237 -4.25 3.58 -12.28
CA VAL A 237 -3.74 2.21 -12.11
C VAL A 237 -3.22 1.69 -13.44
N GLN A 238 -2.04 1.10 -13.40
CA GLN A 238 -1.46 0.31 -14.49
C GLN A 238 -1.04 -1.06 -13.97
N SER A 239 -1.68 -2.12 -14.45
CA SER A 239 -1.33 -3.50 -14.14
C SER A 239 -1.06 -4.29 -15.42
N ASP A 240 -0.05 -5.17 -15.40
CA ASP A 240 0.14 -6.15 -16.47
C ASP A 240 -0.78 -7.37 -16.28
N GLY A 241 -1.21 -7.64 -15.02
CA GLY A 241 -2.15 -8.72 -14.70
C GLY A 241 -2.77 -8.54 -13.31
N GLY A 242 -3.89 -9.20 -13.07
CA GLY A 242 -4.68 -9.10 -11.85
C GLY A 242 -5.89 -8.18 -11.97
N ASP A 243 -6.79 -8.33 -11.02
CA ASP A 243 -8.08 -7.63 -11.01
C ASP A 243 -7.94 -6.26 -10.31
N ILE A 244 -8.81 -5.33 -10.69
CA ILE A 244 -8.88 -4.00 -10.09
C ILE A 244 -10.30 -3.78 -9.56
N TYR A 245 -10.42 -3.63 -8.25
CA TYR A 245 -11.65 -3.27 -7.55
C TYR A 245 -11.48 -1.89 -6.93
N ALA A 246 -12.38 -0.95 -7.27
CA ALA A 246 -12.28 0.40 -6.75
C ALA A 246 -13.65 0.99 -6.42
N THR A 247 -13.82 1.50 -5.22
CA THR A 247 -15.01 2.25 -4.80
C THR A 247 -14.66 3.70 -4.52
N PHE A 248 -15.51 4.62 -4.97
CA PHE A 248 -15.25 6.04 -4.87
C PHE A 248 -16.33 6.76 -4.07
N GLU A 249 -15.92 7.50 -3.06
CA GLU A 249 -16.80 8.46 -2.40
C GLU A 249 -16.89 9.77 -3.18
N ASP A 250 -15.77 10.24 -3.77
CA ASP A 250 -15.72 11.44 -4.60
C ASP A 250 -14.60 11.36 -5.64
N VAL A 251 -14.78 11.96 -6.81
CA VAL A 251 -13.80 11.95 -7.90
C VAL A 251 -13.39 13.39 -8.26
N ALA A 252 -12.10 13.71 -8.08
CA ALA A 252 -11.60 15.07 -8.26
C ALA A 252 -11.30 15.41 -9.73
N GLN A 253 -10.31 14.73 -10.36
CA GLN A 253 -9.84 15.07 -11.71
C GLN A 253 -10.06 13.95 -12.74
N GLY A 254 -10.32 12.73 -12.27
CA GLY A 254 -10.62 11.60 -13.13
C GLY A 254 -10.05 10.28 -12.66
N ILE A 255 -10.40 9.23 -13.38
CA ILE A 255 -10.01 7.85 -13.08
C ILE A 255 -9.46 7.22 -14.36
N SER A 256 -8.33 6.52 -14.25
CA SER A 256 -7.77 5.71 -15.33
C SER A 256 -7.31 4.36 -14.78
N LEU A 257 -8.06 3.30 -15.08
CA LEU A 257 -7.76 1.93 -14.65
C LEU A 257 -7.44 1.10 -15.88
N VAL A 258 -6.23 0.56 -15.92
CA VAL A 258 -5.73 -0.24 -17.04
C VAL A 258 -5.11 -1.53 -16.52
N THR A 259 -5.62 -2.66 -16.99
CA THR A 259 -4.98 -3.98 -16.81
C THR A 259 -4.87 -4.70 -18.16
N THR A 260 -3.88 -5.58 -18.32
CA THR A 260 -3.80 -6.40 -19.53
C THR A 260 -4.62 -7.67 -19.37
N ALA A 261 -4.54 -8.32 -18.21
CA ALA A 261 -5.27 -9.54 -17.92
C ALA A 261 -5.87 -9.47 -16.52
N GLY A 262 -7.18 -9.38 -16.43
CA GLY A 262 -7.95 -9.23 -15.20
C GLY A 262 -9.22 -8.43 -15.45
N ASP A 263 -10.11 -8.49 -14.50
CA ASP A 263 -11.37 -7.77 -14.52
C ASP A 263 -11.21 -6.39 -13.84
N ILE A 264 -12.04 -5.43 -14.24
CA ILE A 264 -12.13 -4.12 -13.59
C ILE A 264 -13.56 -3.98 -13.08
N GLU A 265 -13.70 -3.78 -11.79
CA GLU A 265 -14.96 -3.44 -11.16
C GLU A 265 -14.82 -2.09 -10.46
N ILE A 266 -15.75 -1.17 -10.75
CA ILE A 266 -15.71 0.17 -10.21
C ILE A 266 -17.10 0.62 -9.76
N ASP A 267 -17.17 1.17 -8.55
CA ASP A 267 -18.35 1.80 -7.98
C ASP A 267 -18.18 3.32 -7.98
N LEU A 268 -19.07 4.01 -8.67
CA LEU A 268 -19.02 5.46 -8.85
C LEU A 268 -20.22 6.14 -8.15
N PRO A 269 -19.99 7.27 -7.46
CA PRO A 269 -21.07 7.99 -6.80
C PRO A 269 -22.02 8.65 -7.81
N SER A 270 -23.33 8.40 -7.72
CA SER A 270 -24.34 8.95 -8.63
C SER A 270 -24.46 10.47 -8.63
N ARG A 271 -23.98 11.12 -7.58
CA ARG A 271 -23.99 12.60 -7.46
C ARG A 271 -23.07 13.31 -8.41
N ASN A 272 -22.06 12.63 -8.96
CA ASN A 272 -21.08 13.18 -9.88
C ASN A 272 -21.51 12.94 -11.33
N GLY A 273 -21.06 13.80 -12.24
CA GLY A 273 -21.19 13.55 -13.67
C GLY A 273 -19.89 13.01 -14.25
N PHE A 274 -19.98 12.01 -15.12
CA PHE A 274 -18.82 11.35 -15.67
C PHE A 274 -18.83 11.29 -17.20
N ASP A 275 -17.65 11.42 -17.81
CA ASP A 275 -17.41 11.12 -19.21
C ASP A 275 -16.74 9.74 -19.27
N LEU A 276 -17.53 8.71 -19.58
CA LEU A 276 -17.13 7.31 -19.51
C LEU A 276 -16.54 6.83 -20.83
N THR A 277 -15.38 6.19 -20.76
CA THR A 277 -14.80 5.41 -21.85
C THR A 277 -14.33 4.06 -21.30
N ALA A 278 -14.86 2.96 -21.87
CA ALA A 278 -14.42 1.62 -21.47
C ALA A 278 -14.19 0.72 -22.70
N ASN A 279 -13.14 -0.11 -22.62
CA ASN A 279 -12.80 -1.12 -23.61
C ASN A 279 -12.42 -2.43 -22.91
N ALA A 280 -13.13 -3.52 -23.26
CA ALA A 280 -12.95 -4.83 -22.64
C ALA A 280 -13.45 -5.97 -23.56
N ASN A 281 -13.28 -7.22 -23.15
CA ASN A 281 -13.97 -8.33 -23.79
C ASN A 281 -15.47 -8.29 -23.54
N ARG A 282 -15.87 -7.80 -22.35
CA ARG A 282 -17.28 -7.62 -21.99
C ARG A 282 -17.41 -6.42 -21.07
N ILE A 283 -18.50 -5.66 -21.22
CA ILE A 283 -18.78 -4.48 -20.40
C ILE A 283 -20.21 -4.58 -19.84
N TYR A 284 -20.31 -4.43 -18.53
CA TYR A 284 -21.55 -4.24 -17.80
C TYR A 284 -21.60 -2.81 -17.28
N LEU A 285 -22.74 -2.18 -17.38
CA LEU A 285 -23.06 -0.90 -16.77
C LEU A 285 -24.38 -1.08 -16.03
N GLU A 286 -24.31 -0.97 -14.72
CA GLU A 286 -25.47 -1.02 -13.81
C GLU A 286 -25.76 0.42 -13.36
N ASP A 287 -26.77 1.02 -13.97
CA ASP A 287 -27.22 2.39 -13.70
C ASP A 287 -28.71 2.39 -13.43
N ASP A 288 -29.07 2.40 -12.16
CA ASP A 288 -30.48 2.41 -11.71
C ASP A 288 -31.21 3.71 -12.04
N SER A 289 -30.48 4.78 -12.39
CA SER A 289 -31.05 6.11 -12.67
C SER A 289 -31.39 6.36 -14.14
N ASP A 290 -31.03 5.42 -15.05
CA ASP A 290 -31.11 5.60 -16.51
C ASP A 290 -30.44 6.91 -17.00
N SER A 291 -29.40 7.37 -16.30
CA SER A 291 -28.77 8.65 -16.56
C SER A 291 -27.66 8.59 -17.64
N PHE A 292 -27.34 7.41 -18.15
CA PHE A 292 -26.36 7.22 -19.20
C PHE A 292 -26.86 7.64 -20.57
N SER A 293 -26.07 8.46 -21.27
CA SER A 293 -26.30 8.89 -22.64
C SER A 293 -25.05 8.62 -23.49
N GLY A 294 -25.17 7.75 -24.48
CA GLY A 294 -24.02 7.41 -25.32
C GLY A 294 -24.17 6.14 -26.12
N SER A 295 -23.04 5.60 -26.55
CA SER A 295 -22.94 4.34 -27.28
C SER A 295 -22.38 3.23 -26.40
N LYS A 296 -23.10 2.12 -26.29
CA LYS A 296 -22.68 0.94 -25.56
C LYS A 296 -22.87 -0.32 -26.42
N ASN A 297 -21.82 -1.11 -26.51
CA ASN A 297 -21.89 -2.48 -27.00
C ASN A 297 -21.15 -3.42 -26.06
N THR A 298 -21.05 -4.71 -26.38
CA THR A 298 -20.43 -5.70 -25.50
C THR A 298 -18.95 -5.44 -25.19
N LYS A 299 -18.23 -4.69 -26.04
CA LYS A 299 -16.78 -4.53 -25.95
C LYS A 299 -16.31 -3.08 -25.79
N SER A 300 -17.18 -2.10 -26.03
CA SER A 300 -16.85 -0.71 -25.93
C SER A 300 -18.03 0.10 -25.41
N LEU A 301 -17.72 1.07 -24.57
CA LEU A 301 -18.66 2.03 -24.02
C LEU A 301 -18.04 3.43 -24.17
N HIS A 302 -18.82 4.36 -24.66
CA HIS A 302 -18.45 5.78 -24.75
C HIS A 302 -19.68 6.64 -24.59
N GLY A 303 -19.67 7.50 -23.60
CA GLY A 303 -20.81 8.36 -23.31
C GLY A 303 -20.65 9.14 -22.02
N THR A 304 -21.73 9.78 -21.62
CA THR A 304 -21.79 10.57 -20.41
C THR A 304 -22.79 9.97 -19.41
N LEU A 305 -22.46 10.08 -18.14
CA LEU A 305 -23.35 9.80 -17.04
C LEU A 305 -23.74 11.12 -16.38
N GLY A 306 -25.05 11.34 -16.19
CA GLY A 306 -25.55 12.59 -15.65
C GLY A 306 -25.18 13.79 -16.51
N LYS A 307 -24.47 14.77 -15.93
CA LYS A 307 -24.04 15.99 -16.65
C LYS A 307 -22.71 15.84 -17.36
N GLY A 308 -22.02 14.70 -17.23
CA GLY A 308 -20.65 14.52 -17.69
C GLY A 308 -19.63 15.37 -16.92
N GLY A 309 -18.43 15.45 -17.41
CA GLY A 309 -17.37 16.37 -16.94
C GLY A 309 -16.13 15.67 -16.38
N THR A 310 -16.28 14.70 -15.47
CA THR A 310 -15.12 13.98 -14.91
C THR A 310 -14.77 12.77 -15.78
N PRO A 311 -13.55 12.68 -16.35
CA PRO A 311 -13.19 11.58 -17.23
C PRO A 311 -12.94 10.29 -16.44
N VAL A 312 -13.55 9.19 -16.92
CA VAL A 312 -13.32 7.83 -16.43
C VAL A 312 -12.93 6.94 -17.61
N SER A 313 -11.73 6.41 -17.57
CA SER A 313 -11.16 5.55 -18.61
C SER A 313 -10.82 4.18 -18.05
N LEU A 314 -11.48 3.14 -18.55
CA LEU A 314 -11.34 1.76 -18.10
C LEU A 314 -10.91 0.87 -19.27
N GLN A 315 -9.82 0.13 -19.09
CA GLN A 315 -9.30 -0.71 -20.16
C GLN A 315 -8.77 -2.04 -19.63
N THR A 316 -9.31 -3.14 -20.15
CA THR A 316 -8.72 -4.48 -20.01
C THR A 316 -8.66 -5.17 -21.37
N GLN A 317 -7.55 -5.90 -21.62
CA GLN A 317 -7.43 -6.63 -22.89
C GLN A 317 -8.11 -7.99 -22.83
N PHE A 318 -8.05 -8.70 -21.69
CA PHE A 318 -8.55 -10.07 -21.53
C PHE A 318 -9.51 -10.25 -20.34
N GLY A 319 -10.30 -9.22 -20.03
CA GLY A 319 -11.21 -9.26 -18.90
C GLY A 319 -12.55 -8.58 -19.17
N THR A 320 -13.30 -8.44 -18.11
CA THR A 320 -14.60 -7.76 -18.04
C THR A 320 -14.42 -6.40 -17.35
N VAL A 321 -15.21 -5.41 -17.78
CA VAL A 321 -15.39 -4.17 -17.04
C VAL A 321 -16.82 -4.13 -16.52
N THR A 322 -16.95 -3.96 -15.21
CA THR A 322 -18.23 -3.72 -14.51
C THR A 322 -18.21 -2.33 -13.91
N ILE A 323 -19.22 -1.53 -14.22
CA ILE A 323 -19.39 -0.16 -13.73
C ILE A 323 -20.72 -0.11 -12.99
N ASN A 324 -20.66 0.16 -11.70
CA ASN A 324 -21.81 0.34 -10.82
C ASN A 324 -21.96 1.82 -10.49
N ILE A 325 -23.20 2.31 -10.42
CA ILE A 325 -23.52 3.69 -10.08
C ILE A 325 -24.41 3.68 -8.84
N ASP A 326 -23.89 4.20 -7.73
CA ASP A 326 -24.58 4.24 -6.42
C ASP A 326 -25.18 5.57 -6.08
#